data_f2a3293c4cd9c66764ffaf428db9fea4
#
_entry.id   f2a3293c4cd9c66764ffaf428db9fea4
#
_cell.length_a   1.000
_cell.length_b   1.000
_cell.length_c   1.000
_cell.angle_alpha   90.00
_cell.angle_beta   90.00
_cell.angle_gamma   90.00
#
_symmetry.space_group_name_H-M   'P 1'
#
loop_
_entity.id
_entity.type
_entity.pdbx_description
1 polymer ?
#
loop_
_entity_poly.entity_id
_entity_poly.type
_entity_poly.pdbx_seq_one_letter_code
_entity_poly.pdbx_strand_id
1 'polypeptide(L)'
;NLDAAFDLLNHCISINPKAAEAYYLAALYYSELNNDTMALNYLQKAATLSPANDTYQEQVAQYFIGTNSYAKAIEAYERLYKHHRDRSDILSVLTQLYRHEKDYDNMLRCLELMEEVDGSSEELTLAKMNVYELKDDRKMALKQLRSLVDSHPNEPNYKVMLGNWLLQNDRKNDAYKLFTAAVEADPESEYALTSLYDYYRQAGRDSLATQLRDRILLSAKTNIKTKTSMVKQVIDENEAQGGDSTQVLALLDRMEQASPKDANVAMLRAVYMELKKMPDSTVCHALQK
;
A
#
# COMPACT_ATOMS: atom_id res chain seq x y z
N ASN A 1 -29.67 -31.21 -15.50
CA ASN A 1 -28.63 -32.14 -15.97
C ASN A 1 -27.66 -31.38 -16.89
N LEU A 2 -26.45 -31.17 -16.44
CA LEU A 2 -25.40 -30.41 -17.15
C LEU A 2 -25.08 -31.04 -18.55
N ASP A 3 -25.06 -32.38 -18.64
CA ASP A 3 -24.73 -33.08 -19.87
C ASP A 3 -25.81 -32.86 -20.94
N ALA A 4 -27.10 -32.92 -20.54
CA ALA A 4 -28.19 -32.65 -21.48
C ALA A 4 -28.17 -31.19 -21.99
N ALA A 5 -27.76 -30.23 -21.15
CA ALA A 5 -27.58 -28.85 -21.60
C ALA A 5 -26.42 -28.76 -22.61
N PHE A 6 -25.33 -29.46 -22.37
CA PHE A 6 -24.18 -29.48 -23.29
C PHE A 6 -24.52 -30.14 -24.63
N ASP A 7 -25.32 -31.20 -24.65
CA ASP A 7 -25.81 -31.83 -25.90
C ASP A 7 -26.66 -30.85 -26.72
N LEU A 8 -27.51 -30.04 -26.05
CA LEU A 8 -28.26 -28.98 -26.72
C LEU A 8 -27.35 -27.87 -27.27
N LEU A 9 -26.30 -27.49 -26.55
CA LEU A 9 -25.32 -26.53 -27.04
C LEU A 9 -24.58 -27.04 -28.28
N ASN A 10 -24.15 -28.31 -28.28
CA ASN A 10 -23.54 -28.94 -29.44
C ASN A 10 -24.49 -28.97 -30.64
N HIS A 11 -25.78 -29.24 -30.38
CA HIS A 11 -26.79 -29.18 -31.43
C HIS A 11 -26.96 -27.75 -31.97
N CYS A 12 -27.01 -26.74 -31.10
CA CYS A 12 -27.05 -25.35 -31.53
C CYS A 12 -25.84 -24.97 -32.39
N ILE A 13 -24.64 -25.35 -31.97
CA ILE A 13 -23.40 -25.12 -32.71
C ILE A 13 -23.42 -25.82 -34.07
N SER A 14 -23.98 -27.06 -34.16
CA SER A 14 -24.09 -27.80 -35.41
C SER A 14 -25.02 -27.12 -36.41
N ILE A 15 -26.13 -26.53 -35.94
CA ILE A 15 -27.09 -25.79 -36.77
C ILE A 15 -26.53 -24.43 -37.17
N ASN A 16 -25.94 -23.70 -36.19
CA ASN A 16 -25.36 -22.38 -36.40
C ASN A 16 -23.92 -22.30 -35.89
N PRO A 17 -22.93 -22.65 -36.74
CA PRO A 17 -21.51 -22.54 -36.35
C PRO A 17 -20.99 -21.11 -36.03
N LYS A 18 -21.84 -20.09 -36.20
CA LYS A 18 -21.54 -18.69 -35.86
C LYS A 18 -22.23 -18.22 -34.59
N ALA A 19 -22.88 -19.12 -33.85
CA ALA A 19 -23.54 -18.76 -32.59
C ALA A 19 -22.52 -18.57 -31.46
N ALA A 20 -21.98 -17.35 -31.32
CA ALA A 20 -20.97 -17.03 -30.33
C ALA A 20 -21.41 -17.40 -28.90
N GLU A 21 -22.67 -17.16 -28.56
CA GLU A 21 -23.27 -17.47 -27.25
C GLU A 21 -23.24 -18.95 -26.91
N ALA A 22 -23.46 -19.85 -27.92
CA ALA A 22 -23.39 -21.29 -27.70
C ALA A 22 -21.96 -21.75 -27.38
N TYR A 23 -20.96 -21.15 -28.02
CA TYR A 23 -19.54 -21.40 -27.69
C TYR A 23 -19.19 -20.87 -26.30
N TYR A 24 -19.70 -19.69 -25.92
CA TYR A 24 -19.48 -19.13 -24.59
C TYR A 24 -20.08 -20.01 -23.48
N LEU A 25 -21.31 -20.47 -23.65
CA LEU A 25 -21.96 -21.37 -22.70
C LEU A 25 -21.26 -22.73 -22.64
N ALA A 26 -20.75 -23.23 -23.75
CA ALA A 26 -19.93 -24.45 -23.78
C ALA A 26 -18.59 -24.24 -23.05
N ALA A 27 -17.99 -23.04 -23.13
CA ALA A 27 -16.81 -22.71 -22.36
C ALA A 27 -17.07 -22.74 -20.85
N LEU A 28 -18.19 -22.19 -20.40
CA LEU A 28 -18.60 -22.25 -18.98
C LEU A 28 -18.81 -23.70 -18.52
N TYR A 29 -19.44 -24.53 -19.34
CA TYR A 29 -19.58 -25.97 -19.04
C TYR A 29 -18.23 -26.66 -18.82
N TYR A 30 -17.25 -26.43 -19.70
CA TYR A 30 -15.92 -27.02 -19.54
C TYR A 30 -15.15 -26.43 -18.34
N SER A 31 -15.39 -25.17 -18.00
CA SER A 31 -14.83 -24.55 -16.80
C SER A 31 -15.34 -25.24 -15.52
N GLU A 32 -16.64 -25.54 -15.44
CA GLU A 32 -17.22 -26.30 -14.32
C GLU A 32 -16.65 -27.73 -14.19
N LEU A 33 -16.23 -28.33 -15.32
CA LEU A 33 -15.56 -29.62 -15.33
C LEU A 33 -14.04 -29.52 -15.06
N ASN A 34 -13.53 -28.35 -14.72
CA ASN A 34 -12.09 -28.08 -14.58
C ASN A 34 -11.27 -28.47 -15.83
N ASN A 35 -11.88 -28.43 -17.02
CA ASN A 35 -11.20 -28.67 -18.28
C ASN A 35 -10.82 -27.35 -18.94
N ASP A 36 -9.78 -26.73 -18.40
CA ASP A 36 -9.33 -25.40 -18.78
C ASP A 36 -8.96 -25.28 -20.26
N THR A 37 -8.39 -26.35 -20.86
CA THR A 37 -8.00 -26.33 -22.27
C THR A 37 -9.22 -26.22 -23.19
N MET A 38 -10.26 -26.98 -22.92
CA MET A 38 -11.49 -26.92 -23.71
C MET A 38 -12.25 -25.62 -23.43
N ALA A 39 -12.33 -25.19 -22.18
CA ALA A 39 -12.93 -23.93 -21.81
C ALA A 39 -12.30 -22.75 -22.58
N LEU A 40 -10.97 -22.67 -22.63
CA LEU A 40 -10.27 -21.63 -23.38
C LEU A 40 -10.55 -21.70 -24.88
N ASN A 41 -10.51 -22.92 -25.49
CA ASN A 41 -10.76 -23.07 -26.91
C ASN A 41 -12.17 -22.58 -27.32
N TYR A 42 -13.17 -22.93 -26.54
CA TYR A 42 -14.55 -22.50 -26.79
C TYR A 42 -14.72 -21.00 -26.53
N LEU A 43 -14.07 -20.45 -25.49
CA LEU A 43 -14.12 -19.04 -25.16
C LEU A 43 -13.45 -18.18 -26.25
N GLN A 44 -12.27 -18.60 -26.75
CA GLN A 44 -11.60 -17.91 -27.87
C GLN A 44 -12.46 -17.97 -29.15
N LYS A 45 -13.19 -19.04 -29.36
CA LYS A 45 -14.12 -19.17 -30.50
C LYS A 45 -15.26 -18.16 -30.36
N ALA A 46 -15.87 -18.04 -29.17
CA ALA A 46 -16.91 -17.07 -28.90
C ALA A 46 -16.40 -15.63 -29.12
N ALA A 47 -15.22 -15.28 -28.57
CA ALA A 47 -14.59 -13.98 -28.71
C ALA A 47 -14.22 -13.64 -30.18
N THR A 48 -13.83 -14.66 -30.98
CA THR A 48 -13.55 -14.49 -32.42
C THR A 48 -14.82 -14.23 -33.22
N LEU A 49 -15.91 -14.92 -32.89
CA LEU A 49 -17.19 -14.79 -33.58
C LEU A 49 -17.91 -13.49 -33.23
N SER A 50 -17.67 -12.94 -32.04
CA SER A 50 -18.24 -11.69 -31.58
C SER A 50 -17.15 -10.77 -31.01
N PRO A 51 -16.33 -10.14 -31.87
CA PRO A 51 -15.19 -9.33 -31.43
C PRO A 51 -15.60 -8.09 -30.64
N ALA A 52 -16.83 -7.60 -30.84
CA ALA A 52 -17.40 -6.45 -30.14
C ALA A 52 -18.04 -6.80 -28.78
N ASN A 53 -18.03 -8.08 -28.40
CA ASN A 53 -18.54 -8.48 -27.10
C ASN A 53 -17.43 -8.44 -26.06
N ASP A 54 -17.44 -7.38 -25.24
CA ASP A 54 -16.42 -7.13 -24.21
C ASP A 54 -16.33 -8.28 -23.21
N THR A 55 -17.47 -8.86 -22.82
CA THR A 55 -17.51 -9.99 -21.87
C THR A 55 -16.66 -11.15 -22.35
N TYR A 56 -16.77 -11.51 -23.64
CA TYR A 56 -15.99 -12.63 -24.19
C TYR A 56 -14.49 -12.30 -24.26
N GLN A 57 -14.16 -11.06 -24.62
CA GLN A 57 -12.77 -10.60 -24.68
C GLN A 57 -12.14 -10.57 -23.28
N GLU A 58 -12.87 -10.02 -22.30
CA GLU A 58 -12.42 -9.96 -20.91
C GLU A 58 -12.23 -11.37 -20.32
N GLN A 59 -13.15 -12.29 -20.57
CA GLN A 59 -13.03 -13.67 -20.09
C GLN A 59 -11.79 -14.39 -20.65
N VAL A 60 -11.49 -14.20 -21.95
CA VAL A 60 -10.25 -14.73 -22.56
C VAL A 60 -9.03 -14.14 -21.88
N ALA A 61 -9.02 -12.82 -21.63
CA ALA A 61 -7.91 -12.15 -20.97
C ALA A 61 -7.73 -12.61 -19.52
N GLN A 62 -8.83 -12.76 -18.77
CA GLN A 62 -8.84 -13.30 -17.41
C GLN A 62 -8.28 -14.71 -17.34
N TYR A 63 -8.65 -15.57 -18.32
CA TYR A 63 -8.10 -16.91 -18.42
C TYR A 63 -6.57 -16.87 -18.57
N PHE A 64 -6.04 -15.99 -19.43
CA PHE A 64 -4.59 -15.82 -19.57
C PHE A 64 -3.91 -15.34 -18.30
N ILE A 65 -4.58 -14.50 -17.50
CA ILE A 65 -4.08 -14.11 -16.17
C ILE A 65 -4.01 -15.32 -15.25
N GLY A 66 -5.09 -16.11 -15.18
CA GLY A 66 -5.17 -17.31 -14.33
C GLY A 66 -4.11 -18.38 -14.67
N THR A 67 -3.68 -18.42 -15.94
CA THR A 67 -2.61 -19.34 -16.43
C THR A 67 -1.22 -18.69 -16.45
N ASN A 68 -1.05 -17.52 -15.84
CA ASN A 68 0.20 -16.73 -15.84
C ASN A 68 0.74 -16.40 -17.24
N SER A 69 -0.13 -16.38 -18.25
CA SER A 69 0.21 -16.04 -19.64
C SER A 69 0.08 -14.54 -19.86
N TYR A 70 0.85 -13.74 -19.07
CA TYR A 70 0.69 -12.28 -18.97
C TYR A 70 0.82 -11.55 -20.31
N ALA A 71 1.75 -11.96 -21.17
CA ALA A 71 1.90 -11.35 -22.49
C ALA A 71 0.62 -11.47 -23.35
N LYS A 72 -0.06 -12.64 -23.32
CA LYS A 72 -1.33 -12.83 -24.03
C LYS A 72 -2.48 -12.05 -23.39
N ALA A 73 -2.48 -11.94 -22.06
CA ALA A 73 -3.44 -11.12 -21.34
C ALA A 73 -3.29 -9.63 -21.71
N ILE A 74 -2.05 -9.12 -21.78
CA ILE A 74 -1.75 -7.75 -22.24
C ILE A 74 -2.29 -7.53 -23.65
N GLU A 75 -2.00 -8.40 -24.61
CA GLU A 75 -2.51 -8.27 -25.96
C GLU A 75 -4.05 -8.22 -26.02
N ALA A 76 -4.71 -9.02 -25.22
CA ALA A 76 -6.17 -9.05 -25.14
C ALA A 76 -6.73 -7.75 -24.56
N TYR A 77 -6.19 -7.26 -23.43
CA TYR A 77 -6.61 -6.02 -22.79
C TYR A 77 -6.26 -4.78 -23.62
N GLU A 78 -5.11 -4.76 -24.32
CA GLU A 78 -4.80 -3.68 -25.23
C GLU A 78 -5.76 -3.59 -26.42
N ARG A 79 -6.18 -4.74 -26.96
CA ARG A 79 -7.22 -4.77 -28.00
C ARG A 79 -8.55 -4.24 -27.47
N LEU A 80 -8.94 -4.64 -26.27
CA LEU A 80 -10.16 -4.16 -25.62
C LEU A 80 -10.10 -2.65 -25.41
N TYR A 81 -9.00 -2.13 -24.88
CA TYR A 81 -8.80 -0.70 -24.64
C TYR A 81 -8.84 0.13 -25.96
N LYS A 82 -8.41 -0.42 -27.09
CA LYS A 82 -8.53 0.28 -28.39
C LYS A 82 -9.96 0.64 -28.76
N HIS A 83 -10.93 -0.15 -28.34
CA HIS A 83 -12.36 0.06 -28.59
C HIS A 83 -13.04 0.86 -27.49
N HIS A 84 -12.46 0.92 -26.29
CA HIS A 84 -13.04 1.54 -25.08
C HIS A 84 -12.01 2.41 -24.38
N ARG A 85 -11.74 3.58 -24.99
CA ARG A 85 -10.71 4.52 -24.53
C ARG A 85 -11.04 5.24 -23.23
N ASP A 86 -12.29 5.22 -22.81
CA ASP A 86 -12.84 5.82 -21.59
C ASP A 86 -12.82 4.88 -20.39
N ARG A 87 -12.39 3.62 -20.56
CA ARG A 87 -12.36 2.61 -19.50
C ARG A 87 -11.01 2.60 -18.77
N SER A 88 -10.91 3.36 -17.70
CA SER A 88 -9.72 3.40 -16.83
C SER A 88 -9.48 2.10 -16.04
N ASP A 89 -10.53 1.31 -15.82
CA ASP A 89 -10.42 -0.02 -15.20
C ASP A 89 -9.55 -0.98 -16.03
N ILE A 90 -9.65 -0.93 -17.37
CA ILE A 90 -8.79 -1.69 -18.28
C ILE A 90 -7.32 -1.25 -18.13
N LEU A 91 -7.08 0.06 -18.03
CA LEU A 91 -5.74 0.60 -17.82
C LEU A 91 -5.14 0.17 -16.48
N SER A 92 -5.99 0.07 -15.45
CA SER A 92 -5.58 -0.44 -14.13
C SER A 92 -5.10 -1.89 -14.21
N VAL A 93 -5.83 -2.76 -14.94
CA VAL A 93 -5.41 -4.15 -15.17
C VAL A 93 -4.11 -4.20 -15.98
N LEU A 94 -4.02 -3.43 -17.07
CA LEU A 94 -2.80 -3.34 -17.87
C LEU A 94 -1.59 -2.90 -17.05
N THR A 95 -1.76 -1.93 -16.15
CA THR A 95 -0.68 -1.46 -15.25
C THR A 95 -0.17 -2.61 -14.37
N GLN A 96 -1.05 -3.46 -13.84
CA GLN A 96 -0.64 -4.62 -13.04
C GLN A 96 0.06 -5.69 -13.90
N LEU A 97 -0.43 -5.96 -15.10
CA LEU A 97 0.18 -6.90 -16.02
C LEU A 97 1.58 -6.44 -16.46
N TYR A 98 1.73 -5.16 -16.83
CA TYR A 98 3.04 -4.59 -17.15
C TYR A 98 3.99 -4.59 -15.95
N ARG A 99 3.47 -4.50 -14.72
CA ARG A 99 4.29 -4.67 -13.50
C ARG A 99 4.89 -6.06 -13.42
N HIS A 100 4.11 -7.12 -13.74
CA HIS A 100 4.61 -8.49 -13.78
C HIS A 100 5.71 -8.67 -14.83
N GLU A 101 5.55 -8.06 -16.00
CA GLU A 101 6.55 -8.08 -17.08
C GLU A 101 7.70 -7.09 -16.86
N LYS A 102 7.66 -6.27 -15.79
CA LYS A 102 8.61 -5.18 -15.49
C LYS A 102 8.74 -4.14 -16.61
N ASP A 103 7.67 -3.99 -17.37
CA ASP A 103 7.57 -2.98 -18.43
C ASP A 103 7.09 -1.65 -17.84
N TYR A 104 8.02 -0.96 -17.23
CA TYR A 104 7.74 0.29 -16.51
C TYR A 104 7.34 1.44 -17.45
N ASP A 105 7.78 1.42 -18.71
CA ASP A 105 7.41 2.44 -19.69
C ASP A 105 5.92 2.34 -20.06
N ASN A 106 5.42 1.16 -20.30
CA ASN A 106 4.01 0.94 -20.54
C ASN A 106 3.16 1.13 -19.26
N MET A 107 3.70 0.86 -18.07
CA MET A 107 3.02 1.24 -16.82
C MET A 107 2.80 2.75 -16.74
N LEU A 108 3.84 3.58 -17.00
CA LEU A 108 3.72 5.04 -17.01
C LEU A 108 2.71 5.51 -18.05
N ARG A 109 2.75 4.94 -19.26
CA ARG A 109 1.78 5.23 -20.31
C ARG A 109 0.35 4.96 -19.86
N CYS A 110 0.08 3.84 -19.19
CA CYS A 110 -1.26 3.53 -18.67
C CYS A 110 -1.69 4.56 -17.62
N LEU A 111 -0.80 4.94 -16.69
CA LEU A 111 -1.09 5.93 -15.66
C LEU A 111 -1.33 7.34 -16.24
N GLU A 112 -0.63 7.70 -17.31
CA GLU A 112 -0.86 8.96 -18.05
C GLU A 112 -2.22 8.95 -18.74
N LEU A 113 -2.58 7.85 -19.40
CA LEU A 113 -3.90 7.69 -20.02
C LEU A 113 -5.03 7.69 -18.98
N MET A 114 -4.82 7.09 -17.80
CA MET A 114 -5.79 7.19 -16.69
C MET A 114 -5.98 8.64 -16.25
N GLU A 115 -4.89 9.41 -16.16
CA GLU A 115 -4.97 10.84 -15.81
C GLU A 115 -5.71 11.65 -16.88
N GLU A 116 -5.59 11.30 -18.15
CA GLU A 116 -6.36 11.94 -19.25
C GLU A 116 -7.85 11.64 -19.15
N VAL A 117 -8.24 10.43 -18.72
CA VAL A 117 -9.64 10.00 -18.63
C VAL A 117 -10.30 10.48 -17.33
N ASP A 118 -9.65 10.22 -16.18
CA ASP A 118 -10.22 10.42 -14.86
C ASP A 118 -9.82 11.75 -14.21
N GLY A 119 -8.83 12.42 -14.80
CA GLY A 119 -8.19 13.62 -14.23
C GLY A 119 -7.01 13.27 -13.31
N SER A 120 -6.31 14.31 -12.87
CA SER A 120 -5.18 14.19 -11.97
C SER A 120 -5.65 13.84 -10.56
N SER A 121 -5.02 12.85 -9.94
CA SER A 121 -5.29 12.47 -8.56
C SER A 121 -3.99 12.23 -7.78
N GLU A 122 -4.11 12.22 -6.45
CA GLU A 122 -3.02 11.88 -5.54
C GLU A 122 -2.51 10.46 -5.82
N GLU A 123 -3.44 9.52 -5.95
CA GLU A 123 -3.13 8.11 -6.18
C GLU A 123 -2.33 7.91 -7.47
N LEU A 124 -2.72 8.59 -8.55
CA LEU A 124 -2.00 8.52 -9.83
C LEU A 124 -0.61 9.15 -9.72
N THR A 125 -0.49 10.27 -9.00
CA THR A 125 0.80 10.93 -8.78
C THR A 125 1.76 10.03 -8.00
N LEU A 126 1.28 9.38 -6.93
CA LEU A 126 2.05 8.42 -6.14
C LEU A 126 2.37 7.15 -6.93
N ALA A 127 1.43 6.66 -7.74
CA ALA A 127 1.67 5.51 -8.61
C ALA A 127 2.79 5.80 -9.62
N LYS A 128 2.78 6.98 -10.28
CA LYS A 128 3.85 7.42 -11.19
C LYS A 128 5.19 7.53 -10.47
N MET A 129 5.20 8.14 -9.27
CA MET A 129 6.40 8.23 -8.44
C MET A 129 7.00 6.85 -8.18
N ASN A 130 6.17 5.89 -7.75
CA ASN A 130 6.62 4.52 -7.50
C ASN A 130 7.20 3.84 -8.75
N VAL A 131 6.61 4.07 -9.93
CA VAL A 131 7.15 3.52 -11.18
C VAL A 131 8.50 4.16 -11.53
N TYR A 132 8.67 5.47 -11.30
CA TYR A 132 9.97 6.12 -11.50
C TYR A 132 11.04 5.60 -10.54
N GLU A 133 10.67 5.27 -9.27
CA GLU A 133 11.57 4.58 -8.33
C GLU A 133 11.99 3.20 -8.85
N LEU A 134 11.04 2.41 -9.38
CA LEU A 134 11.35 1.10 -9.97
C LEU A 134 12.27 1.20 -11.19
N LYS A 135 12.27 2.35 -11.90
CA LYS A 135 13.18 2.67 -13.02
C LYS A 135 14.51 3.26 -12.57
N ASP A 136 14.71 3.50 -11.27
CA ASP A 136 15.82 4.31 -10.70
C ASP A 136 15.89 5.73 -11.29
N ASP A 137 14.76 6.26 -11.79
CA ASP A 137 14.68 7.65 -12.25
C ASP A 137 14.31 8.58 -11.09
N ARG A 138 15.30 8.81 -10.23
CA ARG A 138 15.17 9.66 -9.02
C ARG A 138 14.76 11.09 -9.35
N LYS A 139 15.11 11.60 -10.52
CA LYS A 139 14.76 12.96 -10.93
C LYS A 139 13.26 13.08 -11.17
N MET A 140 12.67 12.12 -11.88
CA MET A 140 11.24 12.12 -12.16
C MET A 140 10.42 11.74 -10.91
N ALA A 141 10.88 10.81 -10.08
CA ALA A 141 10.27 10.51 -8.78
C ALA A 141 10.19 11.75 -7.90
N LEU A 142 11.29 12.50 -7.76
CA LEU A 142 11.32 13.77 -7.03
C LEU A 142 10.36 14.81 -7.61
N LYS A 143 10.24 14.87 -8.94
CA LYS A 143 9.31 15.80 -9.61
C LYS A 143 7.86 15.49 -9.23
N GLN A 144 7.47 14.21 -9.19
CA GLN A 144 6.12 13.80 -8.78
C GLN A 144 5.84 14.18 -7.31
N LEU A 145 6.77 13.88 -6.39
CA LEU A 145 6.62 14.24 -4.98
C LEU A 145 6.52 15.75 -4.76
N ARG A 146 7.30 16.56 -5.50
CA ARG A 146 7.19 18.01 -5.42
C ARG A 146 5.85 18.52 -5.94
N SER A 147 5.39 17.99 -7.07
CA SER A 147 4.07 18.33 -7.59
C SER A 147 2.95 18.06 -6.57
N LEU A 148 3.07 16.97 -5.80
CA LEU A 148 2.11 16.64 -4.74
C LEU A 148 2.13 17.68 -3.60
N VAL A 149 3.32 18.07 -3.15
CA VAL A 149 3.47 19.12 -2.11
C VAL A 149 2.95 20.48 -2.61
N ASP A 150 3.24 20.83 -3.88
CA ASP A 150 2.85 22.11 -4.46
C ASP A 150 1.33 22.21 -4.67
N SER A 151 0.69 21.10 -5.04
CA SER A 151 -0.78 21.05 -5.20
C SER A 151 -1.54 20.96 -3.87
N HIS A 152 -0.88 20.52 -2.78
CA HIS A 152 -1.48 20.36 -1.46
C HIS A 152 -0.63 21.05 -0.35
N PRO A 153 -0.46 22.38 -0.40
CA PRO A 153 0.48 23.10 0.48
C PRO A 153 0.11 23.01 1.96
N ASN A 154 -1.17 22.76 2.27
CA ASN A 154 -1.70 22.67 3.64
C ASN A 154 -1.65 21.24 4.22
N GLU A 155 -1.22 20.25 3.42
CA GLU A 155 -1.12 18.87 3.87
C GLU A 155 0.30 18.54 4.36
N PRO A 156 0.55 18.52 5.68
CA PRO A 156 1.90 18.27 6.22
C PRO A 156 2.45 16.88 5.86
N ASN A 157 1.57 15.91 5.64
CA ASN A 157 1.97 14.54 5.31
C ASN A 157 2.78 14.44 4.01
N TYR A 158 2.48 15.24 2.99
CA TYR A 158 3.25 15.26 1.74
C TYR A 158 4.63 15.87 1.93
N LYS A 159 4.75 16.90 2.80
CA LYS A 159 6.06 17.47 3.17
C LYS A 159 6.92 16.42 3.86
N VAL A 160 6.30 15.61 4.76
CA VAL A 160 7.00 14.50 5.43
C VAL A 160 7.41 13.43 4.46
N MET A 161 6.54 13.05 3.53
CA MET A 161 6.83 12.05 2.50
C MET A 161 8.01 12.48 1.62
N LEU A 162 8.00 13.73 1.13
CA LEU A 162 9.11 14.31 0.38
C LEU A 162 10.38 14.40 1.23
N GLY A 163 10.26 14.76 2.50
CA GLY A 163 11.38 14.80 3.45
C GLY A 163 12.02 13.43 3.65
N ASN A 164 11.21 12.38 3.85
CA ASN A 164 11.70 11.00 3.99
C ASN A 164 12.41 10.53 2.71
N TRP A 165 11.83 10.82 1.55
CA TRP A 165 12.48 10.51 0.28
C TRP A 165 13.83 11.23 0.12
N LEU A 166 13.90 12.52 0.47
CA LEU A 166 15.14 13.29 0.42
C LEU A 166 16.19 12.76 1.40
N LEU A 167 15.76 12.33 2.59
CA LEU A 167 16.65 11.74 3.60
C LEU A 167 17.28 10.43 3.10
N GLN A 168 16.49 9.57 2.47
CA GLN A 168 16.96 8.32 1.85
C GLN A 168 17.93 8.57 0.68
N ASN A 169 17.84 9.74 0.04
CA ASN A 169 18.72 10.17 -1.05
C ASN A 169 19.83 11.14 -0.59
N ASP A 170 20.26 11.04 0.68
CA ASP A 170 21.35 11.80 1.30
C ASP A 170 21.17 13.34 1.31
N ARG A 171 19.97 13.84 1.04
CA ARG A 171 19.64 15.28 1.08
C ARG A 171 19.15 15.72 2.46
N LYS A 172 19.96 15.46 3.49
CA LYS A 172 19.61 15.62 4.90
C LYS A 172 19.12 17.04 5.26
N ASN A 173 19.77 18.08 4.75
CA ASN A 173 19.40 19.46 5.06
C ASN A 173 18.03 19.85 4.48
N ASP A 174 17.71 19.39 3.29
CA ASP A 174 16.41 19.66 2.66
C ASP A 174 15.30 18.86 3.37
N ALA A 175 15.57 17.61 3.74
CA ALA A 175 14.67 16.79 4.54
C ALA A 175 14.33 17.46 5.87
N TYR A 176 15.33 17.96 6.58
CA TYR A 176 15.14 18.68 7.85
C TYR A 176 14.19 19.87 7.72
N LYS A 177 14.36 20.70 6.69
CA LYS A 177 13.49 21.86 6.44
C LYS A 177 12.02 21.43 6.27
N LEU A 178 11.79 20.35 5.55
CA LEU A 178 10.44 19.84 5.30
C LEU A 178 9.82 19.23 6.56
N PHE A 179 10.57 18.48 7.37
CA PHE A 179 10.08 17.95 8.63
C PHE A 179 9.74 19.07 9.61
N THR A 180 10.59 20.09 9.72
CA THR A 180 10.34 21.26 10.55
C THR A 180 9.08 21.99 10.09
N ALA A 181 8.95 22.27 8.79
CA ALA A 181 7.77 22.93 8.24
C ALA A 181 6.48 22.10 8.41
N ALA A 182 6.58 20.75 8.39
CA ALA A 182 5.44 19.88 8.64
C ALA A 182 5.00 19.94 10.11
N VAL A 183 5.95 19.93 11.06
CA VAL A 183 5.67 20.08 12.50
C VAL A 183 5.16 21.48 12.86
N GLU A 184 5.60 22.51 12.15
CA GLU A 184 5.08 23.88 12.31
C GLU A 184 3.63 23.99 11.82
N ALA A 185 3.30 23.31 10.70
CA ALA A 185 1.94 23.32 10.15
C ALA A 185 0.95 22.51 10.99
N ASP A 186 1.37 21.36 11.49
CA ASP A 186 0.61 20.54 12.45
C ASP A 186 1.53 20.06 13.58
N PRO A 187 1.55 20.81 14.70
CA PRO A 187 2.40 20.49 15.86
C PRO A 187 2.07 19.17 16.54
N GLU A 188 0.92 18.56 16.26
CA GLU A 188 0.50 17.30 16.86
C GLU A 188 0.49 16.14 15.86
N SER A 189 0.90 16.36 14.62
CA SER A 189 1.03 15.30 13.60
C SER A 189 2.03 14.24 14.06
N GLU A 190 1.52 13.07 14.37
CA GLU A 190 2.35 11.91 14.76
C GLU A 190 3.40 11.61 13.68
N TYR A 191 2.99 11.64 12.40
CA TYR A 191 3.86 11.35 11.27
C TYR A 191 5.00 12.36 11.13
N ALA A 192 4.70 13.67 11.30
CA ALA A 192 5.73 14.71 11.25
C ALA A 192 6.69 14.62 12.44
N LEU A 193 6.15 14.41 13.64
CA LEU A 193 6.95 14.29 14.87
C LEU A 193 7.87 13.06 14.84
N THR A 194 7.37 11.91 14.42
CA THR A 194 8.18 10.68 14.34
C THR A 194 9.26 10.79 13.29
N SER A 195 8.98 11.35 12.11
CA SER A 195 10.00 11.56 11.08
C SER A 195 11.09 12.55 11.50
N LEU A 196 10.73 13.62 12.22
CA LEU A 196 11.71 14.56 12.77
C LEU A 196 12.52 13.91 13.92
N TYR A 197 11.90 13.07 14.74
CA TYR A 197 12.58 12.28 15.76
C TYR A 197 13.64 11.35 15.13
N ASP A 198 13.26 10.60 14.11
CA ASP A 198 14.17 9.71 13.41
C ASP A 198 15.33 10.47 12.76
N TYR A 199 15.05 11.65 12.19
CA TYR A 199 16.10 12.54 11.68
C TYR A 199 17.09 12.96 12.78
N TYR A 200 16.61 13.41 13.96
CA TYR A 200 17.49 13.80 15.05
C TYR A 200 18.33 12.64 15.59
N ARG A 201 17.74 11.44 15.64
CA ARG A 201 18.46 10.21 16.01
C ARG A 201 19.61 9.93 15.04
N GLN A 202 19.32 9.91 13.74
CA GLN A 202 20.34 9.67 12.71
C GLN A 202 21.41 10.77 12.64
N ALA A 203 21.06 11.99 13.05
CA ALA A 203 21.99 13.12 13.10
C ALA A 203 22.81 13.20 14.41
N GLY A 204 22.62 12.26 15.35
CA GLY A 204 23.29 12.26 16.67
C GLY A 204 22.89 13.44 17.57
N ARG A 205 21.67 13.99 17.36
CA ARG A 205 21.13 15.09 18.16
C ARG A 205 20.28 14.57 19.32
N ASP A 206 20.91 13.82 20.22
CA ASP A 206 20.24 13.04 21.26
C ASP A 206 19.33 13.84 22.17
N SER A 207 19.73 15.07 22.55
CA SER A 207 18.89 15.93 23.39
C SER A 207 17.58 16.34 22.71
N LEU A 208 17.63 16.70 21.41
CA LEU A 208 16.44 17.06 20.63
C LEU A 208 15.56 15.82 20.36
N ALA A 209 16.19 14.68 20.07
CA ALA A 209 15.49 13.42 19.91
C ALA A 209 14.75 13.03 21.20
N THR A 210 15.38 13.15 22.37
CA THR A 210 14.74 12.85 23.66
C THR A 210 13.55 13.76 23.95
N GLN A 211 13.68 15.07 23.70
CA GLN A 211 12.56 16.00 23.87
C GLN A 211 11.37 15.66 22.97
N LEU A 212 11.66 15.32 21.72
CA LEU A 212 10.61 15.00 20.75
C LEU A 212 9.97 13.65 21.05
N ARG A 213 10.75 12.65 21.45
CA ARG A 213 10.27 11.35 21.95
C ARG A 213 9.28 11.54 23.11
N ASP A 214 9.65 12.33 24.10
CA ASP A 214 8.80 12.59 25.26
C ASP A 214 7.50 13.27 24.83
N ARG A 215 7.56 14.22 23.90
CA ARG A 215 6.36 14.86 23.33
C ARG A 215 5.45 13.84 22.63
N ILE A 216 5.99 12.93 21.83
CA ILE A 216 5.23 11.87 21.15
C ILE A 216 4.60 10.92 22.16
N LEU A 217 5.38 10.44 23.14
CA LEU A 217 4.93 9.45 24.12
C LEU A 217 3.87 9.99 25.08
N LEU A 218 3.94 11.29 25.43
CA LEU A 218 3.00 11.94 26.33
C LEU A 218 1.74 12.47 25.63
N SER A 219 1.71 12.53 24.30
CA SER A 219 0.52 12.97 23.56
C SER A 219 -0.59 11.90 23.61
N ALA A 220 -1.82 12.33 23.94
CA ALA A 220 -3.00 11.47 23.88
C ALA A 220 -3.39 11.08 22.45
N LYS A 221 -2.93 11.84 21.44
CA LYS A 221 -3.23 11.61 20.02
C LYS A 221 -2.33 10.58 19.36
N THR A 222 -1.17 10.30 19.93
CA THR A 222 -0.23 9.33 19.38
C THR A 222 -0.81 7.91 19.45
N ASN A 223 -0.73 7.19 18.34
CA ASN A 223 -1.19 5.82 18.25
C ASN A 223 -0.45 4.91 19.25
N ILE A 224 -1.17 4.00 19.89
CA ILE A 224 -0.59 3.07 20.87
C ILE A 224 0.53 2.19 20.26
N LYS A 225 0.44 1.82 18.99
CA LYS A 225 1.50 1.04 18.32
C LYS A 225 2.81 1.82 18.27
N THR A 226 2.75 3.11 17.96
CA THR A 226 3.91 4.00 17.95
C THR A 226 4.49 4.16 19.34
N LYS A 227 3.64 4.41 20.37
CA LYS A 227 4.08 4.46 21.75
C LYS A 227 4.79 3.19 22.19
N THR A 228 4.18 2.01 21.91
CA THR A 228 4.75 0.70 22.25
C THR A 228 6.11 0.48 21.57
N SER A 229 6.22 0.79 20.29
CA SER A 229 7.48 0.66 19.54
C SER A 229 8.59 1.55 20.13
N MET A 230 8.25 2.82 20.43
CA MET A 230 9.22 3.76 21.00
C MET A 230 9.61 3.40 22.43
N VAL A 231 8.67 2.95 23.27
CA VAL A 231 8.98 2.47 24.64
C VAL A 231 9.86 1.25 24.58
N LYS A 232 9.57 0.28 23.66
CA LYS A 232 10.44 -0.88 23.48
C LYS A 232 11.86 -0.47 23.12
N GLN A 233 12.02 0.47 22.19
CA GLN A 233 13.33 1.01 21.83
C GLN A 233 14.06 1.63 23.03
N VAL A 234 13.36 2.42 23.86
CA VAL A 234 13.93 3.00 25.09
C VAL A 234 14.37 1.91 26.08
N ILE A 235 13.58 0.85 26.21
CA ILE A 235 13.93 -0.31 27.06
C ILE A 235 15.20 -0.99 26.52
N ASP A 236 15.22 -1.33 25.23
CA ASP A 236 16.35 -2.00 24.60
C ASP A 236 17.66 -1.19 24.75
N GLU A 237 17.58 0.13 24.56
CA GLU A 237 18.72 1.05 24.75
C GLU A 237 19.17 1.11 26.22
N ASN A 238 18.22 1.16 27.16
CA ASN A 238 18.52 1.16 28.58
C ASN A 238 19.18 -0.14 29.03
N GLU A 239 18.67 -1.28 28.57
CA GLU A 239 19.27 -2.61 28.90
C GLU A 239 20.70 -2.71 28.33
N ALA A 240 20.97 -2.19 27.14
CA ALA A 240 22.29 -2.14 26.57
C ALA A 240 23.28 -1.27 27.36
N GLN A 241 22.78 -0.31 28.14
CA GLN A 241 23.58 0.63 28.96
C GLN A 241 23.70 0.23 30.44
N GLY A 242 23.26 -0.96 30.82
CA GLY A 242 23.37 -1.48 32.19
C GLY A 242 22.04 -1.68 32.90
N GLY A 243 20.91 -1.35 32.26
CA GLY A 243 19.58 -1.76 32.68
C GLY A 243 19.06 -1.08 33.97
N ASP A 244 19.41 0.17 34.21
CA ASP A 244 18.82 0.94 35.31
C ASP A 244 17.33 1.23 35.04
N SER A 245 16.47 0.60 35.84
CA SER A 245 15.02 0.70 35.65
C SER A 245 14.43 2.07 36.01
N THR A 246 15.17 2.91 36.73
CA THR A 246 14.65 4.18 37.28
C THR A 246 14.18 5.14 36.19
N GLN A 247 14.96 5.27 35.13
CA GLN A 247 14.63 6.21 34.02
C GLN A 247 13.44 5.72 33.19
N VAL A 248 13.37 4.42 32.90
CA VAL A 248 12.26 3.83 32.12
C VAL A 248 10.97 3.90 32.92
N LEU A 249 11.00 3.57 34.22
CA LEU A 249 9.83 3.67 35.08
C LEU A 249 9.34 5.11 35.22
N ALA A 250 10.24 6.08 35.38
CA ALA A 250 9.86 7.49 35.43
C ALA A 250 9.19 7.96 34.13
N LEU A 251 9.64 7.47 32.97
CA LEU A 251 9.00 7.74 31.70
C LEU A 251 7.59 7.14 31.63
N LEU A 252 7.46 5.86 32.01
CA LEU A 252 6.16 5.17 32.02
C LEU A 252 5.17 5.80 33.02
N ASP A 253 5.64 6.26 34.20
CA ASP A 253 4.83 6.99 35.15
C ASP A 253 4.32 8.34 34.56
N ARG A 254 5.15 9.06 33.83
CA ARG A 254 4.75 10.29 33.12
C ARG A 254 3.72 10.00 32.01
N MET A 255 3.87 8.90 31.29
CA MET A 255 2.90 8.47 30.27
C MET A 255 1.55 8.11 30.89
N GLU A 256 1.55 7.41 32.04
CA GLU A 256 0.34 7.08 32.79
C GLU A 256 -0.36 8.33 33.32
N GLN A 257 0.39 9.31 33.85
CA GLN A 257 -0.14 10.60 34.28
C GLN A 257 -0.74 11.42 33.11
N ALA A 258 -0.12 11.38 31.95
CA ALA A 258 -0.61 12.06 30.74
C ALA A 258 -1.87 11.40 30.16
N SER A 259 -2.04 10.10 30.36
CA SER A 259 -3.17 9.30 29.84
C SER A 259 -3.69 8.31 30.90
N PRO A 260 -4.32 8.78 32.00
CA PRO A 260 -4.65 7.93 33.16
C PRO A 260 -5.68 6.83 32.87
N LYS A 261 -6.43 6.93 31.76
CA LYS A 261 -7.45 5.96 31.36
C LYS A 261 -6.98 5.03 30.25
N ASP A 262 -5.73 5.13 29.82
CA ASP A 262 -5.18 4.29 28.76
C ASP A 262 -4.60 2.99 29.37
N ALA A 263 -5.42 1.93 29.39
CA ALA A 263 -5.04 0.62 29.90
C ALA A 263 -3.78 0.05 29.22
N ASN A 264 -3.48 0.48 27.98
CA ASN A 264 -2.30 0.00 27.26
C ASN A 264 -1.00 0.58 27.87
N VAL A 265 -1.04 1.81 28.37
CA VAL A 265 0.11 2.41 29.05
C VAL A 265 0.38 1.70 30.37
N ALA A 266 -0.69 1.43 31.16
CA ALA A 266 -0.57 0.66 32.39
C ALA A 266 -0.02 -0.75 32.12
N MET A 267 -0.45 -1.38 31.02
CA MET A 267 0.04 -2.70 30.62
C MET A 267 1.53 -2.67 30.20
N LEU A 268 1.97 -1.64 29.45
CA LEU A 268 3.39 -1.47 29.13
C LEU A 268 4.25 -1.36 30.39
N ARG A 269 3.78 -0.63 31.39
CA ARG A 269 4.45 -0.48 32.68
C ARG A 269 4.54 -1.82 33.43
N ALA A 270 3.43 -2.55 33.53
CA ALA A 270 3.39 -3.85 34.17
C ALA A 270 4.35 -4.86 33.50
N VAL A 271 4.34 -4.94 32.16
CA VAL A 271 5.25 -5.82 31.40
C VAL A 271 6.72 -5.44 31.66
N TYR A 272 7.04 -4.17 31.75
CA TYR A 272 8.42 -3.77 32.07
C TYR A 272 8.81 -4.14 33.52
N MET A 273 7.89 -3.97 34.51
CA MET A 273 8.12 -4.38 35.88
C MET A 273 8.35 -5.90 36.01
N GLU A 274 7.58 -6.73 35.28
CA GLU A 274 7.80 -8.17 35.16
C GLU A 274 9.15 -8.52 34.56
N LEU A 275 9.55 -7.83 33.48
CA LEU A 275 10.87 -7.99 32.86
C LEU A 275 12.00 -7.75 33.88
N LYS A 276 11.81 -6.77 34.79
CA LYS A 276 12.75 -6.43 35.87
C LYS A 276 12.59 -7.30 37.10
N LYS A 277 11.71 -8.32 37.09
CA LYS A 277 11.42 -9.25 38.23
C LYS A 277 11.05 -8.48 39.51
N MET A 278 10.27 -7.41 39.38
CA MET A 278 9.75 -6.67 40.51
C MET A 278 8.69 -7.51 41.27
N PRO A 279 8.46 -7.24 42.58
CA PRO A 279 7.48 -8.01 43.38
C PRO A 279 6.08 -7.97 42.73
N ASP A 280 5.39 -9.10 42.68
CA ASP A 280 4.05 -9.24 42.10
C ASP A 280 3.04 -8.25 42.71
N SER A 281 3.16 -7.92 44.00
CA SER A 281 2.33 -6.91 44.67
C SER A 281 2.47 -5.52 44.00
N THR A 282 3.67 -5.18 43.54
CA THR A 282 3.94 -3.91 42.88
C THR A 282 3.37 -3.89 41.44
N VAL A 283 3.49 -5.02 40.73
CA VAL A 283 2.93 -5.19 39.39
C VAL A 283 1.40 -5.15 39.44
N CYS A 284 0.78 -5.88 40.35
CA CYS A 284 -0.67 -5.86 40.53
C CYS A 284 -1.21 -4.47 40.90
N HIS A 285 -0.49 -3.71 41.73
CA HIS A 285 -0.90 -2.35 42.07
C HIS A 285 -0.82 -1.40 40.88
N ALA A 286 0.11 -1.64 39.95
CA ALA A 286 0.23 -0.86 38.71
C ALA A 286 -0.94 -1.11 37.72
N LEU A 287 -1.56 -2.29 37.76
CA LEU A 287 -2.71 -2.67 36.93
C LEU A 287 -4.07 -2.28 37.51
N GLN A 288 -4.13 -1.92 38.81
CA GLN A 288 -5.36 -1.54 39.52
C GLN A 288 -5.68 -0.04 39.46
N LYS A 289 -4.75 0.78 39.01
CA LYS A 289 -4.92 2.23 38.79
C LYS A 289 -5.52 2.54 37.43
#